data_863ba0c218193ba52886be81ae11a8af
#
_entry.id   863ba0c218193ba52886be81ae11a8af
#
_cell.length_a   1.000
_cell.length_b   1.000
_cell.length_c   1.000
_cell.angle_alpha   90.00
_cell.angle_beta   90.00
_cell.angle_gamma   90.00
#
_symmetry.space_group_name_H-M   'P 1'
#
loop_
_entity.id
_entity.type
_entity.pdbx_description
1 polymer ?
#
loop_
_entity_poly.entity_id
_entity_poly.type
_entity_poly.pdbx_seq_one_letter_code
_entity_poly.pdbx_strand_id
1 'polypeptide(L)'
;MKSIINYPNGDCYEGGVNDQGLPHGTGVMKFKEQAYSQWQEYLVSYKRYRGHWKNGVKSGQGKMEYYQNGNGVMEYCGDWENDLPNGKGKLTNYSNVTYMTYNGEWKDGQRHGFGEYTLSWDKGTFPPERYEGEWKDDKRCGKGICWYGRNKDKMYEGDWLNDKREGYGIWKYENGDVLECQWKSGDRNGEGIFTFADSGSFKAEWKDNNLLMDTIRKVNISIPLLLIKIKMSGFDYNNQVISLMKAKIGEYIVSDKTLVKFDKANYKYPTLPMLTIKSVDTKKIEYLVSSEFVEGNSSVFDTITTGEKKKYSYSRDCVATIYDEDYDYTIKNEIVIECK
;
A
#
# COMPACT_ATOMS: atom_id res chain seq x y z
N MET A 1 3.87 40.10 34.71
CA MET A 1 3.26 39.19 35.72
C MET A 1 2.55 38.09 34.97
N LYS A 2 2.54 36.87 35.51
CA LYS A 2 1.70 35.81 34.98
C LYS A 2 0.32 35.92 35.62
N SER A 3 -0.73 35.89 34.82
CA SER A 3 -2.12 35.87 35.24
C SER A 3 -2.68 34.46 35.20
N ILE A 4 -3.60 34.13 36.09
CA ILE A 4 -4.37 32.90 36.10
C ILE A 4 -5.83 33.28 35.79
N ILE A 5 -6.40 32.65 34.77
CA ILE A 5 -7.82 32.80 34.39
C ILE A 5 -8.50 31.45 34.51
N ASN A 6 -9.52 31.36 35.36
CA ASN A 6 -10.40 30.21 35.44
C ASN A 6 -11.70 30.50 34.70
N TYR A 7 -12.03 29.68 33.72
CA TYR A 7 -13.24 29.81 32.92
C TYR A 7 -14.40 29.01 33.53
N PRO A 8 -15.65 29.42 33.32
CA PRO A 8 -16.83 28.73 33.87
C PRO A 8 -16.96 27.25 33.43
N ASN A 9 -16.45 26.90 32.26
CA ASN A 9 -16.42 25.51 31.74
C ASN A 9 -15.35 24.64 32.38
N GLY A 10 -14.54 25.20 33.31
CA GLY A 10 -13.48 24.53 34.03
C GLY A 10 -12.12 24.58 33.34
N ASP A 11 -11.97 25.25 32.20
CA ASP A 11 -10.68 25.54 31.58
C ASP A 11 -9.87 26.49 32.45
N CYS A 12 -8.54 26.34 32.42
CA CYS A 12 -7.65 27.18 33.17
C CYS A 12 -6.48 27.66 32.31
N TYR A 13 -6.29 28.96 32.25
CA TYR A 13 -5.15 29.62 31.59
C TYR A 13 -4.17 30.16 32.60
N GLU A 14 -2.88 29.99 32.34
CA GLU A 14 -1.78 30.61 33.08
C GLU A 14 -0.80 31.24 32.07
N GLY A 15 -0.65 32.57 32.10
CA GLY A 15 0.23 33.25 31.16
C GLY A 15 0.08 34.77 31.14
N GLY A 16 0.62 35.39 30.09
CA GLY A 16 0.46 36.82 29.82
C GLY A 16 -0.98 37.14 29.35
N VAL A 17 -1.42 38.36 29.67
CA VAL A 17 -2.72 38.88 29.22
C VAL A 17 -2.52 40.29 28.64
N ASN A 18 -3.41 40.68 27.72
CA ASN A 18 -3.50 42.05 27.20
C ASN A 18 -4.32 42.96 28.15
N ASP A 19 -4.48 44.20 27.78
CA ASP A 19 -5.23 45.23 28.58
C ASP A 19 -6.72 44.86 28.76
N GLN A 20 -7.25 43.98 27.97
CA GLN A 20 -8.64 43.48 28.06
C GLN A 20 -8.72 42.19 28.92
N GLY A 21 -7.61 41.73 29.51
CA GLY A 21 -7.57 40.50 30.29
C GLY A 21 -7.57 39.22 29.48
N LEU A 22 -7.43 39.27 28.15
CA LEU A 22 -7.41 38.12 27.28
C LEU A 22 -6.00 37.49 27.20
N PRO A 23 -5.85 36.17 27.03
CA PRO A 23 -4.56 35.52 26.79
C PRO A 23 -3.75 36.23 25.70
N HIS A 24 -2.49 36.62 26.04
CA HIS A 24 -1.59 37.32 25.15
C HIS A 24 -0.12 37.01 25.53
N GLY A 25 0.76 36.96 24.51
CA GLY A 25 2.13 36.54 24.73
C GLY A 25 2.24 35.03 24.95
N THR A 26 3.04 34.60 25.93
CA THR A 26 3.22 33.16 26.21
C THR A 26 2.33 32.69 27.36
N GLY A 27 1.73 31.52 27.19
CA GLY A 27 0.87 30.93 28.21
C GLY A 27 0.55 29.45 28.00
N VAL A 28 -0.10 28.90 29.00
CA VAL A 28 -0.58 27.49 29.03
C VAL A 28 -2.08 27.51 29.27
N MET A 29 -2.83 26.82 28.43
CA MET A 29 -4.25 26.55 28.61
C MET A 29 -4.45 25.06 28.85
N LYS A 30 -5.13 24.69 29.91
CA LYS A 30 -5.66 23.35 30.17
C LYS A 30 -7.15 23.37 29.89
N PHE A 31 -7.59 22.56 28.96
CA PHE A 31 -8.99 22.40 28.61
C PHE A 31 -9.53 21.17 29.35
N LYS A 32 -10.57 21.36 30.15
CA LYS A 32 -11.14 20.32 31.01
C LYS A 32 -12.26 19.53 30.30
N GLU A 33 -12.82 20.05 29.24
CA GLU A 33 -13.90 19.45 28.50
C GLU A 33 -13.49 18.17 27.78
N GLN A 34 -14.28 17.13 27.87
CA GLN A 34 -14.16 15.92 27.06
C GLN A 34 -14.53 16.29 25.61
N ALA A 35 -13.59 16.19 24.69
CA ALA A 35 -13.82 16.53 23.29
C ALA A 35 -13.26 15.42 22.38
N TYR A 36 -13.90 15.21 21.24
CA TYR A 36 -13.30 14.45 20.17
C TYR A 36 -12.15 15.25 19.57
N SER A 37 -11.03 14.61 19.31
CA SER A 37 -9.97 15.19 18.49
C SER A 37 -10.45 15.29 17.05
N GLN A 38 -10.16 16.38 16.37
CA GLN A 38 -10.44 16.52 14.93
C GLN A 38 -9.71 15.48 14.04
N TRP A 39 -8.69 14.78 14.60
CA TRP A 39 -7.88 13.79 13.90
C TRP A 39 -8.05 12.35 14.45
N GLN A 40 -8.96 12.16 15.43
CA GLN A 40 -9.20 10.86 16.08
C GLN A 40 -10.68 10.63 16.34
N GLU A 41 -11.12 9.40 16.16
CA GLU A 41 -12.51 8.98 16.39
C GLU A 41 -12.85 8.67 17.86
N TYR A 42 -11.89 8.84 18.78
CA TYR A 42 -12.10 8.52 20.19
C TYR A 42 -11.99 9.73 21.11
N LEU A 43 -12.68 9.61 22.24
CA LEU A 43 -12.83 10.65 23.23
C LEU A 43 -11.49 10.92 23.94
N VAL A 44 -11.03 12.17 23.95
CA VAL A 44 -9.89 12.60 24.77
C VAL A 44 -10.37 13.12 26.14
N SER A 45 -9.65 12.77 27.21
CA SER A 45 -10.03 13.15 28.58
C SER A 45 -9.77 14.63 28.85
N TYR A 46 -8.69 15.18 28.34
CA TYR A 46 -8.37 16.61 28.35
C TYR A 46 -7.31 16.93 27.31
N LYS A 47 -7.17 18.21 27.02
CA LYS A 47 -6.11 18.72 26.13
C LYS A 47 -5.39 19.90 26.79
N ARG A 48 -4.14 20.13 26.36
CA ARG A 48 -3.30 21.21 26.88
C ARG A 48 -2.58 21.90 25.75
N TYR A 49 -2.70 23.22 25.69
CA TYR A 49 -1.89 24.06 24.78
C TYR A 49 -0.83 24.82 25.58
N ARG A 50 0.37 24.84 25.04
CA ARG A 50 1.48 25.70 25.51
C ARG A 50 2.05 26.43 24.31
N GLY A 51 2.05 27.75 24.33
CA GLY A 51 2.54 28.52 23.19
C GLY A 51 2.22 29.99 23.27
N HIS A 52 2.28 30.61 22.12
CA HIS A 52 1.96 32.01 21.95
C HIS A 52 0.47 32.24 21.77
N TRP A 53 0.02 33.38 22.30
CA TRP A 53 -1.35 33.85 22.27
C TRP A 53 -1.42 35.29 21.76
N LYS A 54 -2.43 35.60 21.00
CA LYS A 54 -2.72 36.97 20.54
C LYS A 54 -4.20 37.25 20.72
N ASN A 55 -4.52 38.15 21.68
CA ASN A 55 -5.89 38.60 21.95
C ASN A 55 -6.89 37.42 22.14
N GLY A 56 -6.52 36.43 22.94
CA GLY A 56 -7.36 35.30 23.31
C GLY A 56 -7.29 34.08 22.40
N VAL A 57 -6.61 34.18 21.24
CA VAL A 57 -6.48 33.05 20.29
C VAL A 57 -5.04 32.52 20.22
N LYS A 58 -4.85 31.26 19.93
CA LYS A 58 -3.53 30.65 19.68
C LYS A 58 -2.91 31.26 18.42
N SER A 59 -1.63 31.67 18.51
CA SER A 59 -0.91 32.32 17.42
C SER A 59 0.58 32.10 17.58
N GLY A 60 1.36 32.05 16.47
CA GLY A 60 2.79 31.78 16.48
C GLY A 60 3.12 30.37 16.93
N GLN A 61 4.27 30.14 17.54
CA GLN A 61 4.72 28.82 17.93
C GLN A 61 3.98 28.27 19.16
N GLY A 62 3.53 27.01 19.05
CA GLY A 62 2.87 26.37 20.17
C GLY A 62 2.76 24.85 20.03
N LYS A 63 2.50 24.21 21.18
CA LYS A 63 2.29 22.77 21.29
C LYS A 63 0.91 22.48 21.87
N MET A 64 0.12 21.70 21.17
CA MET A 64 -1.14 21.11 21.63
C MET A 64 -0.91 19.64 21.93
N GLU A 65 -1.30 19.21 23.11
CA GLU A 65 -1.22 17.83 23.58
C GLU A 65 -2.64 17.33 23.93
N TYR A 66 -2.92 16.10 23.54
CA TYR A 66 -4.19 15.43 23.82
C TYR A 66 -3.94 14.21 24.71
N TYR A 67 -4.79 14.01 25.70
CA TYR A 67 -4.62 12.99 26.73
C TYR A 67 -5.86 12.11 26.84
N GLN A 68 -5.65 10.79 26.96
CA GLN A 68 -6.67 9.81 27.26
C GLN A 68 -6.24 9.03 28.50
N ASN A 69 -7.10 9.03 29.55
CA ASN A 69 -6.79 8.35 30.82
C ASN A 69 -5.40 8.71 31.40
N GLY A 70 -5.01 9.99 31.27
CA GLY A 70 -3.73 10.49 31.76
C GLY A 70 -2.52 10.26 30.82
N ASN A 71 -2.65 9.44 29.78
CA ASN A 71 -1.60 9.20 28.79
C ASN A 71 -1.73 10.16 27.62
N GLY A 72 -0.61 10.71 27.16
CA GLY A 72 -0.55 11.49 25.92
C GLY A 72 -0.81 10.55 24.72
N VAL A 73 -1.83 10.86 23.92
CA VAL A 73 -2.22 10.05 22.77
C VAL A 73 -1.98 10.74 21.44
N MET A 74 -1.87 12.06 21.44
CA MET A 74 -1.58 12.85 20.25
C MET A 74 -0.95 14.20 20.63
N GLU A 75 -0.08 14.71 19.76
CA GLU A 75 0.46 16.05 19.90
C GLU A 75 0.64 16.73 18.55
N TYR A 76 0.44 18.05 18.54
CA TYR A 76 0.86 18.92 17.46
C TYR A 76 1.82 19.96 17.99
N CYS A 77 2.93 20.16 17.29
CA CYS A 77 3.94 21.17 17.61
C CYS A 77 4.28 21.95 16.33
N GLY A 78 4.05 23.26 16.33
CA GLY A 78 4.29 24.08 15.15
C GLY A 78 3.65 25.46 15.20
N ASP A 79 3.44 26.03 14.03
CA ASP A 79 2.85 27.35 13.83
C ASP A 79 1.33 27.32 14.00
N TRP A 80 0.80 28.39 14.61
CA TRP A 80 -0.62 28.60 14.87
C TRP A 80 -1.07 29.97 14.36
N GLU A 81 -2.24 30.02 13.78
CA GLU A 81 -2.92 31.24 13.43
C GLU A 81 -4.42 31.07 13.68
N ASN A 82 -5.04 32.05 14.40
CA ASN A 82 -6.47 32.03 14.69
C ASN A 82 -6.97 30.68 15.24
N ASP A 83 -6.29 30.13 16.26
CA ASP A 83 -6.60 28.86 16.89
C ASP A 83 -6.35 27.58 16.06
N LEU A 84 -5.91 27.70 14.81
CA LEU A 84 -5.67 26.58 13.89
C LEU A 84 -4.17 26.40 13.60
N PRO A 85 -3.69 25.16 13.40
CA PRO A 85 -2.40 24.89 12.77
C PRO A 85 -2.28 25.62 11.43
N ASN A 86 -1.22 26.44 11.25
CA ASN A 86 -1.04 27.23 10.03
C ASN A 86 0.46 27.58 9.90
N GLY A 87 1.10 27.20 8.79
CA GLY A 87 2.55 27.28 8.62
C GLY A 87 3.23 25.93 8.75
N LYS A 88 4.34 25.82 9.43
CA LYS A 88 5.07 24.55 9.59
C LYS A 88 4.76 23.88 10.94
N GLY A 89 4.60 22.56 10.89
CA GLY A 89 4.33 21.82 12.13
C GLY A 89 4.40 20.32 12.00
N LYS A 90 4.55 19.67 13.16
CA LYS A 90 4.58 18.22 13.29
C LYS A 90 3.41 17.75 14.13
N LEU A 91 2.63 16.84 13.57
CA LEU A 91 1.61 16.05 14.25
C LEU A 91 2.18 14.66 14.55
N THR A 92 1.98 14.18 15.78
CA THR A 92 2.28 12.81 16.17
C THR A 92 1.05 12.21 16.86
N ASN A 93 0.65 11.02 16.42
CA ASN A 93 -0.47 10.28 16.99
C ASN A 93 0.07 8.94 17.53
N TYR A 94 -0.21 8.68 18.81
CA TYR A 94 0.20 7.48 19.54
C TYR A 94 -1.05 6.67 19.89
N SER A 95 -1.56 5.84 18.97
CA SER A 95 -2.61 4.90 19.36
C SER A 95 -2.00 3.60 19.89
N ASN A 96 -2.80 2.79 20.59
CA ASN A 96 -2.35 1.48 21.07
C ASN A 96 -1.97 0.49 19.94
N VAL A 97 -2.30 0.82 18.71
CA VAL A 97 -2.16 -0.06 17.54
C VAL A 97 -1.33 0.59 16.43
N THR A 98 -1.32 1.93 16.36
CA THR A 98 -0.67 2.68 15.30
C THR A 98 0.15 3.85 15.84
N TYR A 99 1.29 4.09 15.19
CA TYR A 99 2.09 5.29 15.36
C TYR A 99 2.08 6.05 14.03
N MET A 100 1.58 7.28 14.04
CA MET A 100 1.49 8.13 12.86
C MET A 100 2.20 9.45 13.11
N THR A 101 2.97 9.91 12.13
CA THR A 101 3.54 11.26 12.13
C THR A 101 3.24 11.95 10.81
N TYR A 102 3.01 13.24 10.89
CA TYR A 102 3.08 14.16 9.76
C TYR A 102 3.99 15.33 10.14
N ASN A 103 4.94 15.65 9.28
CA ASN A 103 5.84 16.79 9.44
C ASN A 103 5.85 17.58 8.13
N GLY A 104 5.30 18.77 8.12
CA GLY A 104 5.13 19.53 6.89
C GLY A 104 4.38 20.84 7.08
N GLU A 105 3.83 21.33 5.97
CA GLU A 105 3.09 22.56 5.92
C GLU A 105 1.62 22.33 6.27
N TRP A 106 1.02 23.36 6.88
CA TRP A 106 -0.35 23.38 7.37
C TRP A 106 -1.04 24.66 6.90
N LYS A 107 -2.31 24.55 6.58
CA LYS A 107 -3.18 25.66 6.26
C LYS A 107 -4.55 25.44 6.85
N ASP A 108 -5.03 26.39 7.66
CA ASP A 108 -6.36 26.36 8.27
C ASP A 108 -6.68 25.02 8.98
N GLY A 109 -5.68 24.45 9.69
CA GLY A 109 -5.79 23.20 10.42
C GLY A 109 -5.62 21.93 9.59
N GLN A 110 -5.41 22.04 8.29
CA GLN A 110 -5.27 20.90 7.36
C GLN A 110 -3.82 20.78 6.84
N ARG A 111 -3.37 19.55 6.57
CA ARG A 111 -2.10 19.29 5.88
C ARG A 111 -2.17 19.92 4.49
N HIS A 112 -1.14 20.69 4.15
CA HIS A 112 -1.06 21.45 2.91
C HIS A 112 0.39 21.56 2.46
N GLY A 113 0.66 22.04 1.22
CA GLY A 113 2.02 22.22 0.73
C GLY A 113 2.85 20.94 0.76
N PHE A 114 4.11 21.02 1.13
CA PHE A 114 5.01 19.85 1.18
C PHE A 114 5.06 19.24 2.59
N GLY A 115 5.03 17.90 2.66
CA GLY A 115 5.10 17.20 3.95
C GLY A 115 5.48 15.74 3.86
N GLU A 116 6.05 15.26 4.97
CA GLU A 116 6.38 13.85 5.20
C GLU A 116 5.34 13.23 6.13
N TYR A 117 4.78 12.11 5.71
CA TYR A 117 3.86 11.28 6.50
C TYR A 117 4.44 9.90 6.73
N THR A 118 4.34 9.39 7.93
CA THR A 118 4.72 8.02 8.26
C THR A 118 3.61 7.37 9.07
N LEU A 119 3.24 6.15 8.69
CA LEU A 119 2.33 5.29 9.44
C LEU A 119 3.04 3.97 9.73
N SER A 120 3.11 3.58 10.99
CA SER A 120 3.60 2.29 11.42
C SER A 120 2.59 1.62 12.36
N TRP A 121 2.50 0.30 12.31
CA TRP A 121 1.61 -0.50 13.13
C TRP A 121 2.39 -1.13 14.28
N ASP A 122 1.85 -1.09 15.48
CA ASP A 122 2.45 -1.78 16.62
C ASP A 122 2.53 -3.29 16.33
N LYS A 123 3.59 -3.94 16.83
CA LYS A 123 3.88 -5.38 16.65
C LYS A 123 4.19 -5.84 15.22
N GLY A 124 4.40 -4.92 14.27
CA GLY A 124 4.87 -5.28 12.93
C GLY A 124 3.91 -6.16 12.12
N THR A 125 2.62 -6.13 12.43
CA THR A 125 1.58 -6.88 11.72
C THR A 125 1.38 -6.40 10.29
N PHE A 126 1.64 -5.11 10.03
CA PHE A 126 1.59 -4.52 8.69
C PHE A 126 2.88 -3.75 8.39
N PRO A 127 3.34 -3.74 7.13
CA PRO A 127 4.50 -2.96 6.75
C PRO A 127 4.22 -1.46 6.91
N PRO A 128 5.20 -0.67 7.39
CA PRO A 128 5.05 0.77 7.50
C PRO A 128 4.87 1.41 6.11
N GLU A 129 4.07 2.47 6.06
CA GLU A 129 3.93 3.35 4.91
C GLU A 129 4.62 4.68 5.21
N ARG A 130 5.42 5.20 4.28
CA ARG A 130 5.97 6.54 4.31
C ARG A 130 5.63 7.24 3.01
N TYR A 131 5.13 8.46 3.11
CA TYR A 131 4.89 9.33 1.97
C TYR A 131 5.67 10.64 2.16
N GLU A 132 6.25 11.12 1.08
CA GLU A 132 6.90 12.43 1.00
C GLU A 132 6.45 13.10 -0.30
N GLY A 133 5.82 14.27 -0.19
CA GLY A 133 5.28 14.95 -1.35
C GLY A 133 4.28 16.05 -1.00
N GLU A 134 3.51 16.43 -2.02
CA GLU A 134 2.56 17.52 -1.93
C GLU A 134 1.24 17.09 -1.30
N TRP A 135 0.64 18.02 -0.53
CA TRP A 135 -0.62 17.87 0.18
C TRP A 135 -1.54 19.05 -0.11
N LYS A 136 -2.82 18.79 -0.20
CA LYS A 136 -3.86 19.78 -0.30
C LYS A 136 -5.10 19.32 0.46
N ASP A 137 -5.52 20.13 1.44
CA ASP A 137 -6.74 19.90 2.23
C ASP A 137 -6.78 18.45 2.79
N ASP A 138 -5.71 18.06 3.51
CA ASP A 138 -5.48 16.75 4.12
C ASP A 138 -5.27 15.58 3.15
N LYS A 139 -5.21 15.80 1.83
CA LYS A 139 -5.05 14.75 0.82
C LYS A 139 -3.72 14.86 0.08
N ARG A 140 -3.11 13.74 -0.24
CA ARG A 140 -1.96 13.67 -1.13
C ARG A 140 -2.36 14.16 -2.53
N CYS A 141 -1.55 15.04 -3.10
CA CYS A 141 -1.75 15.61 -4.43
C CYS A 141 -0.40 15.89 -5.10
N GLY A 142 -0.40 16.40 -6.34
CA GLY A 142 0.83 16.80 -7.05
C GLY A 142 1.86 15.69 -7.11
N LYS A 143 3.13 16.02 -6.93
CA LYS A 143 4.23 15.04 -6.96
C LYS A 143 4.50 14.45 -5.58
N GLY A 144 4.78 13.14 -5.54
CA GLY A 144 5.13 12.50 -4.28
C GLY A 144 5.67 11.09 -4.44
N ILE A 145 6.39 10.66 -3.41
CA ILE A 145 6.97 9.31 -3.30
C ILE A 145 6.33 8.61 -2.11
N CYS A 146 5.88 7.38 -2.33
CA CYS A 146 5.35 6.52 -1.28
C CYS A 146 6.16 5.23 -1.20
N TRP A 147 6.70 4.92 -0.04
CA TRP A 147 7.42 3.68 0.25
C TRP A 147 6.52 2.73 1.01
N TYR A 148 6.56 1.47 0.63
CA TYR A 148 5.79 0.38 1.23
C TYR A 148 6.75 -0.67 1.77
N GLY A 149 6.48 -1.17 2.96
CA GLY A 149 7.31 -2.21 3.55
C GLY A 149 8.44 -1.71 4.43
N ARG A 150 9.04 -2.65 5.19
CA ARG A 150 10.08 -2.34 6.20
C ARG A 150 11.39 -1.86 5.59
N ASN A 151 11.77 -2.42 4.46
CA ASN A 151 13.07 -2.15 3.82
C ASN A 151 13.03 -1.02 2.79
N LYS A 152 11.85 -0.41 2.55
CA LYS A 152 11.64 0.61 1.51
C LYS A 152 11.97 0.13 0.08
N ASP A 153 12.00 -1.17 -0.13
CA ASP A 153 12.38 -1.78 -1.42
C ASP A 153 11.26 -1.67 -2.46
N LYS A 154 10.04 -1.43 -1.99
CA LYS A 154 8.86 -1.23 -2.82
C LYS A 154 8.40 0.21 -2.71
N MET A 155 8.33 0.93 -3.83
CA MET A 155 7.95 2.34 -3.84
C MET A 155 7.14 2.74 -5.08
N TYR A 156 6.36 3.80 -4.91
CA TYR A 156 5.75 4.55 -5.99
C TYR A 156 6.31 5.97 -5.99
N GLU A 157 6.69 6.47 -7.16
CA GLU A 157 7.06 7.86 -7.40
C GLU A 157 6.26 8.39 -8.58
N GLY A 158 5.50 9.46 -8.39
CA GLY A 158 4.68 9.99 -9.48
C GLY A 158 3.63 11.00 -9.02
N ASP A 159 2.61 11.14 -9.86
CA ASP A 159 1.51 12.07 -9.63
C ASP A 159 0.47 11.47 -8.68
N TRP A 160 -0.12 12.35 -7.87
CA TRP A 160 -1.18 12.04 -6.90
C TRP A 160 -2.36 12.98 -7.06
N LEU A 161 -3.55 12.46 -6.88
CA LEU A 161 -4.79 13.24 -6.84
C LEU A 161 -5.75 12.63 -5.82
N ASN A 162 -6.13 13.41 -4.80
CA ASN A 162 -7.06 12.97 -3.75
C ASN A 162 -6.68 11.60 -3.15
N ASP A 163 -5.44 11.46 -2.67
CA ASP A 163 -4.86 10.23 -2.09
C ASP A 163 -4.67 9.05 -3.05
N LYS A 164 -4.97 9.21 -4.32
CA LYS A 164 -4.83 8.18 -5.35
C LYS A 164 -3.68 8.51 -6.29
N ARG A 165 -2.98 7.47 -6.75
CA ARG A 165 -2.01 7.60 -7.84
C ARG A 165 -2.74 8.02 -9.11
N GLU A 166 -2.20 8.99 -9.82
CA GLU A 166 -2.80 9.58 -11.02
C GLU A 166 -1.70 9.93 -12.01
N GLY A 167 -2.01 10.09 -13.31
CA GLY A 167 -1.04 10.52 -14.32
C GLY A 167 0.14 9.56 -14.47
N TYR A 168 1.34 10.10 -14.71
CA TYR A 168 2.53 9.28 -14.89
C TYR A 168 3.19 8.94 -13.56
N GLY A 169 3.64 7.68 -13.42
CA GLY A 169 4.35 7.24 -12.22
C GLY A 169 5.19 5.99 -12.42
N ILE A 170 6.17 5.86 -11.54
CA ILE A 170 7.14 4.78 -11.49
C ILE A 170 6.85 3.92 -10.28
N TRP A 171 6.68 2.62 -10.50
CA TRP A 171 6.55 1.63 -9.44
C TRP A 171 7.78 0.74 -9.40
N LYS A 172 8.46 0.70 -8.27
CA LYS A 172 9.57 -0.23 -8.01
C LYS A 172 9.08 -1.39 -7.16
N TYR A 173 9.39 -2.60 -7.58
CA TYR A 173 9.07 -3.84 -6.90
C TYR A 173 10.22 -4.27 -5.99
N GLU A 174 9.91 -5.09 -4.97
CA GLU A 174 10.90 -5.62 -4.01
C GLU A 174 12.04 -6.41 -4.69
N ASN A 175 11.76 -7.07 -5.79
CA ASN A 175 12.75 -7.82 -6.58
C ASN A 175 13.62 -6.94 -7.50
N GLY A 176 13.44 -5.61 -7.45
CA GLY A 176 14.16 -4.65 -8.27
C GLY A 176 13.58 -4.40 -9.66
N ASP A 177 12.48 -5.05 -10.03
CA ASP A 177 11.76 -4.72 -11.26
C ASP A 177 11.17 -3.31 -11.17
N VAL A 178 11.01 -2.66 -12.33
CA VAL A 178 10.46 -1.31 -12.43
C VAL A 178 9.33 -1.27 -13.44
N LEU A 179 8.23 -0.64 -13.09
CA LEU A 179 7.14 -0.32 -14.02
C LEU A 179 6.95 1.19 -14.10
N GLU A 180 7.14 1.74 -15.28
CA GLU A 180 6.84 3.12 -15.62
C GLU A 180 5.56 3.15 -16.45
N CYS A 181 4.47 3.71 -15.94
CA CYS A 181 3.20 3.71 -16.67
C CYS A 181 2.26 4.85 -16.27
N GLN A 182 1.17 4.95 -17.01
CA GLN A 182 0.05 5.81 -16.67
C GLN A 182 -0.81 5.19 -15.56
N TRP A 183 -1.31 6.04 -14.66
CA TRP A 183 -2.16 5.68 -13.54
C TRP A 183 -3.47 6.49 -13.59
N LYS A 184 -4.56 5.89 -13.20
CA LYS A 184 -5.85 6.53 -13.09
C LYS A 184 -6.58 6.02 -11.85
N SER A 185 -6.94 6.93 -10.96
CA SER A 185 -7.67 6.62 -9.72
C SER A 185 -7.05 5.51 -8.87
N GLY A 186 -5.72 5.38 -8.88
CA GLY A 186 -4.95 4.38 -8.14
C GLY A 186 -4.57 3.13 -8.93
N ASP A 187 -5.15 2.91 -10.11
CA ASP A 187 -4.93 1.75 -10.95
C ASP A 187 -3.99 2.06 -12.13
N ARG A 188 -3.21 1.06 -12.55
CA ARG A 188 -2.43 1.13 -13.79
C ARG A 188 -3.39 1.18 -14.96
N ASN A 189 -3.26 2.22 -15.80
CA ASN A 189 -4.19 2.48 -16.89
C ASN A 189 -3.50 3.25 -18.01
N GLY A 190 -3.29 2.62 -19.17
CA GLY A 190 -2.60 3.19 -20.32
C GLY A 190 -1.26 2.52 -20.62
N GLU A 191 -0.47 3.15 -21.47
CA GLU A 191 0.83 2.63 -21.88
C GLU A 191 1.86 2.67 -20.74
N GLY A 192 2.80 1.73 -20.77
CA GLY A 192 3.94 1.71 -19.88
C GLY A 192 5.07 0.81 -20.32
N ILE A 193 6.18 0.89 -19.59
CA ILE A 193 7.38 0.08 -19.79
C ILE A 193 7.66 -0.67 -18.50
N PHE A 194 7.73 -1.99 -18.61
CA PHE A 194 8.16 -2.86 -17.53
C PHE A 194 9.63 -3.26 -17.77
N THR A 195 10.48 -2.97 -16.81
CA THR A 195 11.91 -3.30 -16.83
C THR A 195 12.22 -4.32 -15.75
N PHE A 196 12.78 -5.45 -16.13
CA PHE A 196 13.26 -6.47 -15.19
C PHE A 196 14.56 -6.04 -14.54
N ALA A 197 14.74 -6.37 -13.27
CA ALA A 197 15.95 -6.04 -12.49
C ALA A 197 17.24 -6.61 -13.10
N ASP A 198 17.15 -7.76 -13.75
CA ASP A 198 18.28 -8.46 -14.35
C ASP A 198 18.48 -8.17 -15.85
N SER A 199 18.00 -7.04 -16.32
CA SER A 199 18.03 -6.56 -17.70
C SER A 199 16.83 -6.94 -18.57
N GLY A 200 16.63 -6.14 -19.62
CA GLY A 200 15.56 -6.28 -20.60
C GLY A 200 14.23 -5.68 -20.13
N SER A 201 13.47 -5.21 -21.09
CA SER A 201 12.20 -4.54 -20.86
C SER A 201 11.19 -4.86 -21.96
N PHE A 202 9.93 -4.70 -21.65
CA PHE A 202 8.83 -4.74 -22.62
C PHE A 202 7.93 -3.52 -22.44
N LYS A 203 7.34 -3.08 -23.54
CA LYS A 203 6.29 -2.07 -23.58
C LYS A 203 4.94 -2.76 -23.70
N ALA A 204 3.93 -2.26 -23.00
CA ALA A 204 2.57 -2.78 -23.09
C ALA A 204 1.55 -1.74 -22.61
N GLU A 205 0.28 -2.10 -22.70
CA GLU A 205 -0.82 -1.33 -22.14
C GLU A 205 -1.45 -2.05 -20.95
N TRP A 206 -1.91 -1.25 -20.00
CA TRP A 206 -2.67 -1.70 -18.82
C TRP A 206 -4.06 -1.09 -18.84
N LYS A 207 -5.03 -1.82 -18.36
CA LYS A 207 -6.39 -1.35 -18.12
C LYS A 207 -6.88 -1.90 -16.79
N ASP A 208 -7.24 -0.99 -15.88
CA ASP A 208 -7.76 -1.32 -14.55
C ASP A 208 -6.88 -2.37 -13.84
N ASN A 209 -5.57 -2.07 -13.75
CA ASN A 209 -4.48 -2.91 -13.25
C ASN A 209 -4.15 -4.17 -14.09
N ASN A 210 -4.94 -4.50 -15.10
CA ASN A 210 -4.71 -5.68 -15.93
C ASN A 210 -3.77 -5.36 -17.09
N LEU A 211 -2.77 -6.21 -17.30
CA LEU A 211 -1.88 -6.15 -18.45
C LEU A 211 -2.61 -6.65 -19.69
N LEU A 212 -2.68 -5.83 -20.74
CA LEU A 212 -3.27 -6.20 -22.02
C LEU A 212 -2.25 -6.96 -22.86
N MET A 213 -2.39 -8.27 -22.91
CA MET A 213 -1.39 -9.21 -23.44
C MET A 213 -1.07 -9.04 -24.91
N ASP A 214 -2.06 -8.62 -25.72
CA ASP A 214 -1.90 -8.44 -27.16
C ASP A 214 -1.09 -7.18 -27.51
N THR A 215 -0.86 -6.31 -26.52
CA THR A 215 -0.10 -5.08 -26.68
C THR A 215 1.39 -5.23 -26.36
N ILE A 216 1.82 -6.41 -25.87
CA ILE A 216 3.21 -6.62 -25.43
C ILE A 216 4.17 -6.53 -26.61
N ARG A 217 5.18 -5.67 -26.48
CA ARG A 217 6.29 -5.50 -27.43
C ARG A 217 7.61 -5.53 -26.66
N LYS A 218 8.49 -6.44 -27.05
CA LYS A 218 9.85 -6.50 -26.48
C LYS A 218 10.62 -5.25 -26.88
N VAL A 219 11.34 -4.67 -25.92
CA VAL A 219 12.18 -3.49 -26.16
C VAL A 219 13.64 -3.91 -26.18
N ASN A 220 14.10 -4.56 -25.11
CA ASN A 220 15.51 -4.95 -24.97
C ASN A 220 15.60 -6.28 -24.18
N ILE A 221 15.03 -7.35 -24.76
CA ILE A 221 15.00 -8.65 -24.12
C ILE A 221 15.36 -9.74 -25.12
N SER A 222 16.39 -10.52 -24.82
CA SER A 222 16.90 -11.57 -25.70
C SER A 222 16.29 -12.95 -25.45
N ILE A 223 15.78 -13.18 -24.24
CA ILE A 223 15.13 -14.45 -23.87
C ILE A 223 13.64 -14.38 -24.06
N PRO A 224 12.95 -15.52 -24.30
CA PRO A 224 11.50 -15.56 -24.42
C PRO A 224 10.79 -15.09 -23.15
N LEU A 225 9.65 -14.43 -23.32
CA LEU A 225 8.71 -14.14 -22.26
C LEU A 225 7.64 -15.23 -22.22
N LEU A 226 7.36 -15.76 -21.04
CA LEU A 226 6.25 -16.68 -20.81
C LEU A 226 5.06 -15.93 -20.24
N LEU A 227 3.94 -16.02 -20.94
CA LEU A 227 2.65 -15.65 -20.43
C LEU A 227 1.95 -16.90 -19.92
N ILE A 228 1.63 -16.90 -18.63
CA ILE A 228 0.95 -18.02 -17.98
C ILE A 228 -0.39 -17.54 -17.47
N LYS A 229 -1.47 -18.17 -17.95
CA LYS A 229 -2.82 -17.96 -17.45
C LYS A 229 -3.28 -19.25 -16.78
N ILE A 230 -3.68 -19.16 -15.52
CA ILE A 230 -4.21 -20.30 -14.77
C ILE A 230 -5.60 -19.92 -14.29
N LYS A 231 -6.56 -20.74 -14.65
CA LYS A 231 -7.93 -20.64 -14.16
C LYS A 231 -8.23 -21.89 -13.34
N MET A 232 -8.66 -21.69 -12.11
CA MET A 232 -9.06 -22.72 -11.19
C MET A 232 -10.51 -22.46 -10.79
N SER A 233 -11.34 -23.50 -10.82
CA SER A 233 -12.71 -23.43 -10.37
C SER A 233 -13.12 -24.72 -9.66
N GLY A 234 -13.89 -24.61 -8.59
CA GLY A 234 -14.38 -25.71 -7.76
C GLY A 234 -15.50 -25.22 -6.84
N PHE A 235 -15.88 -26.04 -5.86
CA PHE A 235 -16.86 -25.66 -4.85
C PHE A 235 -16.40 -24.37 -4.15
N ASP A 236 -17.18 -23.30 -4.26
CA ASP A 236 -16.89 -21.94 -3.73
C ASP A 236 -15.57 -21.30 -4.15
N TYR A 237 -14.87 -21.85 -5.13
CA TYR A 237 -13.59 -21.37 -5.58
C TYR A 237 -13.58 -21.09 -7.10
N ASN A 238 -13.35 -19.84 -7.46
CA ASN A 238 -13.14 -19.42 -8.85
C ASN A 238 -12.04 -18.37 -8.92
N ASN A 239 -10.84 -18.78 -9.26
CA ASN A 239 -9.68 -17.91 -9.32
C ASN A 239 -9.00 -17.96 -10.69
N GLN A 240 -8.49 -16.79 -11.12
CA GLN A 240 -7.70 -16.65 -12.34
C GLN A 240 -6.40 -15.92 -12.01
N VAL A 241 -5.29 -16.58 -12.30
CA VAL A 241 -3.95 -15.97 -12.19
C VAL A 241 -3.41 -15.74 -13.59
N ILE A 242 -2.91 -14.53 -13.83
CA ILE A 242 -2.21 -14.17 -15.06
C ILE A 242 -0.84 -13.66 -14.66
N SER A 243 0.21 -14.28 -15.16
CA SER A 243 1.59 -13.89 -14.91
C SER A 243 2.38 -13.80 -16.20
N LEU A 244 3.16 -12.74 -16.33
CA LEU A 244 4.16 -12.60 -17.38
C LEU A 244 5.54 -12.64 -16.71
N MET A 245 6.41 -13.49 -17.22
CA MET A 245 7.76 -13.65 -16.67
C MET A 245 8.78 -13.88 -17.78
N LYS A 246 10.03 -13.51 -17.51
CA LYS A 246 11.15 -14.07 -18.25
C LYS A 246 11.24 -15.57 -17.97
N ALA A 247 11.43 -16.36 -19.01
CA ALA A 247 11.69 -17.78 -18.84
C ALA A 247 13.02 -17.96 -18.09
N LYS A 248 12.96 -18.52 -16.90
CA LYS A 248 14.13 -18.90 -16.09
C LYS A 248 13.95 -20.33 -15.60
N ILE A 249 15.05 -21.10 -15.56
CA ILE A 249 15.04 -22.44 -14.98
C ILE A 249 14.62 -22.35 -13.52
N GLY A 250 13.65 -23.17 -13.11
CA GLY A 250 13.15 -23.22 -11.75
C GLY A 250 11.77 -23.81 -11.62
N GLU A 251 11.33 -23.96 -10.39
CA GLU A 251 10.01 -24.43 -10.02
C GLU A 251 9.16 -23.25 -9.56
N TYR A 252 7.92 -23.17 -10.03
CA TYR A 252 6.98 -22.10 -9.74
C TYR A 252 5.64 -22.69 -9.32
N ILE A 253 5.04 -22.11 -8.29
CA ILE A 253 3.70 -22.47 -7.82
C ILE A 253 2.76 -21.29 -8.01
N VAL A 254 1.48 -21.60 -8.15
CA VAL A 254 0.42 -20.60 -8.17
C VAL A 254 -0.04 -20.36 -6.74
N SER A 255 0.19 -19.17 -6.21
CA SER A 255 -0.41 -18.71 -4.97
C SER A 255 -1.59 -17.76 -5.28
N ASP A 256 -2.44 -17.46 -4.30
CA ASP A 256 -3.74 -16.79 -4.40
C ASP A 256 -3.95 -15.74 -5.52
N LYS A 257 -2.93 -15.11 -6.03
CA LYS A 257 -3.01 -14.12 -7.12
C LYS A 257 -1.74 -14.00 -7.95
N THR A 258 -0.70 -14.81 -7.68
CA THR A 258 0.60 -14.69 -8.34
C THR A 258 1.27 -16.04 -8.56
N LEU A 259 2.14 -16.12 -9.58
CA LEU A 259 3.06 -17.21 -9.75
C LEU A 259 4.32 -16.90 -8.93
N VAL A 260 4.64 -17.75 -7.95
CA VAL A 260 5.77 -17.56 -7.04
C VAL A 260 6.81 -18.63 -7.31
N LYS A 261 8.10 -18.26 -7.30
CA LYS A 261 9.18 -19.24 -7.37
C LYS A 261 9.12 -20.14 -6.13
N PHE A 262 9.13 -21.46 -6.34
CA PHE A 262 9.02 -22.44 -5.28
C PHE A 262 10.26 -22.48 -4.40
N ASP A 263 10.07 -22.34 -3.10
CA ASP A 263 11.10 -22.55 -2.09
C ASP A 263 10.65 -23.67 -1.16
N LYS A 264 11.33 -24.83 -1.27
CA LYS A 264 11.05 -26.04 -0.46
C LYS A 264 11.16 -25.81 1.05
N ALA A 265 11.93 -24.82 1.48
CA ALA A 265 12.13 -24.55 2.92
C ALA A 265 10.90 -23.91 3.58
N ASN A 266 10.07 -23.23 2.82
CA ASN A 266 8.93 -22.45 3.33
C ASN A 266 7.55 -23.06 3.06
N TYR A 267 7.45 -24.16 2.32
CA TYR A 267 6.17 -24.75 1.92
C TYR A 267 5.99 -26.16 2.48
N LYS A 268 4.98 -26.34 3.34
CA LYS A 268 4.67 -27.63 3.96
C LYS A 268 3.79 -28.55 3.12
N TYR A 269 2.94 -28.02 2.22
CA TYR A 269 1.99 -28.80 1.39
C TYR A 269 1.67 -28.05 0.09
N PRO A 270 2.31 -28.35 -1.05
CA PRO A 270 1.90 -27.77 -2.32
C PRO A 270 0.63 -28.48 -2.84
N THR A 271 -0.52 -27.91 -2.62
CA THR A 271 -1.79 -28.32 -3.23
C THR A 271 -2.09 -27.57 -4.53
N LEU A 272 -1.14 -26.78 -5.02
CA LEU A 272 -1.30 -25.89 -6.15
C LEU A 272 -0.56 -26.42 -7.39
N PRO A 273 -1.05 -26.08 -8.61
CA PRO A 273 -0.35 -26.43 -9.84
C PRO A 273 1.08 -25.92 -9.85
N MET A 274 2.02 -26.76 -10.22
CA MET A 274 3.44 -26.40 -10.37
C MET A 274 3.83 -26.33 -11.84
N LEU A 275 4.59 -25.29 -12.18
CA LEU A 275 5.28 -25.13 -13.44
C LEU A 275 6.79 -25.25 -13.19
N THR A 276 7.45 -26.24 -13.77
CA THR A 276 8.89 -26.39 -13.70
C THR A 276 9.52 -26.10 -15.05
N ILE A 277 10.30 -25.04 -15.15
CA ILE A 277 11.07 -24.72 -16.36
C ILE A 277 12.39 -25.47 -16.29
N LYS A 278 12.63 -26.36 -17.22
CA LYS A 278 13.79 -27.26 -17.28
C LYS A 278 14.93 -26.69 -18.08
N SER A 279 14.64 -26.10 -19.21
CA SER A 279 15.64 -25.46 -20.06
C SER A 279 15.06 -24.23 -20.78
N VAL A 280 15.93 -23.28 -21.09
CA VAL A 280 15.59 -22.05 -21.81
C VAL A 280 16.70 -21.76 -22.81
N ASP A 281 16.33 -21.67 -24.09
CA ASP A 281 17.20 -21.05 -25.10
C ASP A 281 16.48 -19.84 -25.74
N THR A 282 17.08 -19.24 -26.74
CA THR A 282 16.56 -18.00 -27.36
C THR A 282 15.21 -18.18 -28.08
N LYS A 283 14.83 -19.40 -28.40
CA LYS A 283 13.60 -19.71 -29.19
C LYS A 283 12.73 -20.78 -28.55
N LYS A 284 13.26 -21.59 -27.64
CA LYS A 284 12.61 -22.78 -27.12
C LYS A 284 12.70 -22.85 -25.62
N ILE A 285 11.61 -23.25 -24.97
CA ILE A 285 11.53 -23.47 -23.53
C ILE A 285 11.00 -24.90 -23.32
N GLU A 286 11.71 -25.68 -22.50
CA GLU A 286 11.25 -26.98 -22.04
C GLU A 286 10.74 -26.85 -20.60
N TYR A 287 9.56 -27.37 -20.35
CA TYR A 287 8.91 -27.25 -19.06
C TYR A 287 8.08 -28.47 -18.71
N LEU A 288 7.81 -28.60 -17.43
CA LEU A 288 6.93 -29.59 -16.83
C LEU A 288 5.75 -28.88 -16.18
N VAL A 289 4.54 -29.26 -16.52
CA VAL A 289 3.35 -28.87 -15.81
C VAL A 289 2.90 -30.02 -14.93
N SER A 290 2.83 -29.81 -13.63
CA SER A 290 2.32 -30.79 -12.68
C SER A 290 1.21 -30.17 -11.83
N SER A 291 0.22 -30.98 -11.47
CA SER A 291 -0.85 -30.60 -10.56
C SER A 291 -1.18 -31.79 -9.65
N GLU A 292 -1.19 -31.57 -8.35
CA GLU A 292 -1.62 -32.59 -7.38
C GLU A 292 -3.12 -32.88 -7.41
N PHE A 293 -3.88 -32.09 -8.19
CA PHE A 293 -5.31 -32.30 -8.39
C PHE A 293 -5.67 -33.35 -9.45
N VAL A 294 -4.67 -34.05 -9.99
CA VAL A 294 -4.90 -35.08 -11.02
C VAL A 294 -4.61 -36.45 -10.44
N GLU A 295 -5.58 -37.36 -10.50
CA GLU A 295 -5.34 -38.77 -10.24
C GLU A 295 -4.24 -39.30 -11.14
N GLY A 296 -3.19 -39.89 -10.51
CA GLY A 296 -2.14 -40.56 -11.23
C GLY A 296 -0.91 -39.74 -11.60
N ASN A 297 -0.55 -38.67 -10.87
CA ASN A 297 0.71 -37.93 -11.07
C ASN A 297 1.01 -37.61 -12.55
N SER A 298 0.05 -37.15 -13.31
CA SER A 298 0.25 -36.83 -14.71
C SER A 298 0.95 -35.49 -14.89
N SER A 299 2.27 -35.51 -14.70
CA SER A 299 3.12 -34.42 -15.14
C SER A 299 3.21 -34.44 -16.67
N VAL A 300 2.96 -33.29 -17.30
CA VAL A 300 3.15 -33.13 -18.75
C VAL A 300 4.48 -32.44 -19.00
N PHE A 301 5.43 -33.19 -19.56
CA PHE A 301 6.67 -32.62 -20.09
C PHE A 301 6.41 -32.14 -21.51
N ASP A 302 6.69 -30.88 -21.81
CA ASP A 302 6.44 -30.29 -23.13
C ASP A 302 7.46 -29.20 -23.47
N THR A 303 7.35 -28.73 -24.69
CA THR A 303 8.18 -27.71 -25.28
C THR A 303 7.30 -26.62 -25.89
N ILE A 304 7.70 -25.36 -25.74
CA ILE A 304 7.04 -24.25 -26.41
C ILE A 304 8.06 -23.36 -27.11
N THR A 305 7.77 -22.94 -28.32
CA THR A 305 8.60 -22.01 -29.09
C THR A 305 7.97 -20.63 -29.17
N THR A 306 8.77 -19.60 -29.49
CA THR A 306 8.27 -18.22 -29.64
C THR A 306 7.13 -18.15 -30.63
N GLY A 307 6.01 -17.57 -30.23
CA GLY A 307 4.76 -17.46 -30.98
C GLY A 307 3.76 -18.59 -30.73
N GLU A 308 4.16 -19.66 -30.05
CA GLU A 308 3.23 -20.74 -29.72
C GLU A 308 2.43 -20.50 -28.45
N LYS A 309 1.27 -21.18 -28.39
CA LYS A 309 0.37 -21.23 -27.24
C LYS A 309 -0.06 -22.65 -26.96
N LYS A 310 0.08 -23.08 -25.72
CA LYS A 310 -0.34 -24.41 -25.28
C LYS A 310 -1.35 -24.31 -24.15
N LYS A 311 -2.30 -25.25 -24.14
CA LYS A 311 -3.39 -25.31 -23.17
C LYS A 311 -3.43 -26.70 -22.56
N TYR A 312 -3.52 -26.74 -21.24
CA TYR A 312 -3.70 -27.95 -20.45
C TYR A 312 -4.95 -27.79 -19.59
N SER A 313 -5.78 -28.81 -19.53
CA SER A 313 -7.01 -28.80 -18.75
C SER A 313 -7.07 -30.07 -17.91
N TYR A 314 -7.40 -29.89 -16.64
CA TYR A 314 -7.53 -30.98 -15.68
C TYR A 314 -8.89 -30.84 -14.99
N SER A 315 -9.57 -31.96 -14.82
CA SER A 315 -10.80 -32.01 -14.04
C SER A 315 -10.78 -33.19 -13.09
N ARG A 316 -11.30 -32.98 -11.90
CA ARG A 316 -11.45 -34.03 -10.88
C ARG A 316 -12.80 -33.85 -10.19
N ASP A 317 -13.54 -34.94 -10.06
CA ASP A 317 -14.74 -34.98 -9.26
C ASP A 317 -14.38 -35.19 -7.78
N CYS A 318 -14.95 -34.40 -6.92
CA CYS A 318 -14.71 -34.36 -5.49
C CYS A 318 -16.03 -34.35 -4.74
N VAL A 319 -15.99 -34.81 -3.49
CA VAL A 319 -17.10 -34.75 -2.57
C VAL A 319 -16.70 -33.84 -1.40
N ALA A 320 -17.53 -32.87 -1.05
CA ALA A 320 -17.35 -32.09 0.17
C ALA A 320 -18.49 -32.41 1.14
N THR A 321 -18.15 -32.75 2.36
CA THR A 321 -19.12 -32.95 3.44
C THR A 321 -19.30 -31.64 4.20
N ILE A 322 -20.50 -31.06 4.18
CA ILE A 322 -20.86 -29.84 4.89
C ILE A 322 -22.13 -30.10 5.71
N TYR A 323 -22.05 -29.90 7.01
CA TYR A 323 -23.16 -30.18 7.95
C TYR A 323 -23.72 -31.60 7.85
N ASP A 324 -22.85 -32.61 7.70
CA ASP A 324 -23.18 -34.03 7.51
C ASP A 324 -23.92 -34.38 6.21
N GLU A 325 -23.93 -33.48 5.23
CA GLU A 325 -24.42 -33.72 3.87
C GLU A 325 -23.25 -33.72 2.88
N ASP A 326 -23.27 -34.67 1.95
CA ASP A 326 -22.26 -34.78 0.89
C ASP A 326 -22.70 -34.03 -0.37
N TYR A 327 -21.80 -33.19 -0.86
CA TYR A 327 -21.98 -32.39 -2.08
C TYR A 327 -20.95 -32.79 -3.11
N ASP A 328 -21.44 -33.27 -4.26
CA ASP A 328 -20.60 -33.55 -5.43
C ASP A 328 -20.20 -32.23 -6.12
N TYR A 329 -18.93 -32.07 -6.40
CA TYR A 329 -18.45 -30.95 -7.20
C TYR A 329 -17.22 -31.33 -8.03
N THR A 330 -16.97 -30.59 -9.11
CA THR A 330 -15.84 -30.81 -9.99
C THR A 330 -14.85 -29.67 -9.88
N ILE A 331 -13.60 -29.98 -9.51
CA ILE A 331 -12.49 -29.04 -9.63
C ILE A 331 -12.04 -29.03 -11.09
N LYS A 332 -11.98 -27.85 -11.69
CA LYS A 332 -11.45 -27.64 -13.04
C LYS A 332 -10.28 -26.69 -13.01
N ASN A 333 -9.15 -27.13 -13.54
CA ASN A 333 -7.96 -26.34 -13.71
C ASN A 333 -7.64 -26.20 -15.18
N GLU A 334 -7.41 -24.99 -15.63
CA GLU A 334 -6.95 -24.69 -16.98
C GLU A 334 -5.66 -23.88 -16.90
N ILE A 335 -4.62 -24.35 -17.56
CA ILE A 335 -3.33 -23.67 -17.66
C ILE A 335 -3.08 -23.37 -19.13
N VAL A 336 -2.88 -22.11 -19.45
CA VAL A 336 -2.48 -21.65 -20.78
C VAL A 336 -1.09 -21.04 -20.68
N ILE A 337 -0.17 -21.55 -21.48
CA ILE A 337 1.20 -21.07 -21.58
C ILE A 337 1.39 -20.53 -22.99
N GLU A 338 1.81 -19.29 -23.11
CA GLU A 338 2.10 -18.62 -24.39
C GLU A 338 3.53 -18.09 -24.36
N CYS A 339 4.32 -18.40 -25.37
CA CYS A 339 5.68 -17.92 -25.52
C CYS A 339 5.67 -16.68 -26.44
N LYS A 340 6.05 -15.53 -25.89
CA LYS A 340 6.11 -14.23 -26.58
C LYS A 340 7.53 -13.91 -27.05
#